data_16c2c7ecb6b37b73b33e68e5c07498b7
#
_entry.id   16c2c7ecb6b37b73b33e68e5c07498b7
#
_cell.length_a   1.000
_cell.length_b   1.000
_cell.length_c   1.000
_cell.angle_alpha   90.00
_cell.angle_beta   90.00
_cell.angle_gamma   90.00
#
_symmetry.space_group_name_H-M   'P 1'
#
loop_
_entity.id
_entity.type
_entity.pdbx_description
1 polymer ?
#
loop_
_entity_poly.entity_id
_entity_poly.type
_entity_poly.pdbx_seq_one_letter_code
_entity_poly.pdbx_strand_id
1 'polypeptide(L)'
;MDGFAVVVGAGSFRVEGGVRFPHRWTAEGVSVGAEFTGAHLLHLAAAGCVLNDLYREAAGLGVRLDGVRVTASGGFDTESWASTGIAYGIELDSPASAEQQAALIEQVDRVAEIPRAIRAGAPVERR
;
A
#
# COMPACT_ATOMS: atom_id res chain seq x y z
N MET A 1 -7.39 14.34 10.30
CA MET A 1 -6.81 13.94 9.02
C MET A 1 -5.33 14.26 9.03
N ASP A 2 -4.62 13.34 8.61
CA ASP A 2 -3.17 13.43 8.64
C ASP A 2 -2.65 14.06 7.37
N GLY A 3 -1.53 14.78 7.49
CA GLY A 3 -0.99 15.55 6.39
C GLY A 3 -0.21 14.75 5.35
N PHE A 4 0.02 13.47 5.54
CA PHE A 4 0.92 12.67 4.71
C PHE A 4 0.19 11.54 3.99
N ALA A 5 -0.91 11.89 3.34
CA ALA A 5 -1.72 10.94 2.59
C ALA A 5 -1.09 10.62 1.24
N VAL A 6 -1.13 9.35 0.88
CA VAL A 6 -0.66 8.84 -0.40
C VAL A 6 -1.68 7.89 -1.00
N VAL A 7 -1.61 7.69 -2.30
CA VAL A 7 -2.46 6.73 -3.00
C VAL A 7 -1.64 5.98 -4.04
N VAL A 8 -1.87 4.67 -4.13
CA VAL A 8 -1.32 3.84 -5.20
C VAL A 8 -2.48 3.12 -5.87
N GLY A 9 -2.38 2.94 -7.17
CA GLY A 9 -3.43 2.30 -7.95
C GLY A 9 -2.90 1.52 -9.13
N ALA A 10 -3.59 0.45 -9.47
CA ALA A 10 -3.24 -0.39 -10.61
C ALA A 10 -4.52 -0.89 -11.29
N GLY A 11 -4.39 -1.31 -12.53
CA GLY A 11 -5.52 -1.79 -13.31
C GLY A 11 -6.60 -0.73 -13.47
N SER A 12 -7.84 -1.08 -13.20
CA SER A 12 -8.99 -0.16 -13.34
C SER A 12 -8.95 1.01 -12.34
N PHE A 13 -8.16 0.90 -11.30
CA PHE A 13 -7.98 1.97 -10.31
C PHE A 13 -6.70 2.77 -10.49
N ARG A 14 -6.12 2.73 -11.67
CA ARG A 14 -4.91 3.50 -11.93
C ARG A 14 -5.16 5.00 -11.70
N VAL A 15 -4.24 5.64 -10.98
CA VAL A 15 -4.32 7.05 -10.64
C VAL A 15 -3.80 7.89 -11.81
N GLU A 16 -4.59 8.85 -12.29
CA GLU A 16 -4.13 9.76 -13.33
C GLU A 16 -3.20 10.83 -12.76
N GLY A 17 -2.23 11.24 -13.56
CA GLY A 17 -1.29 12.30 -13.20
C GLY A 17 -0.23 11.90 -12.19
N GLY A 18 -0.24 10.66 -11.73
CA GLY A 18 0.76 10.16 -10.80
C GLY A 18 2.01 9.67 -11.52
N VAL A 19 3.02 9.34 -10.72
CA VAL A 19 4.23 8.71 -11.21
C VAL A 19 3.95 7.23 -11.43
N ARG A 20 4.42 6.69 -12.55
CA ARG A 20 4.21 5.27 -12.87
C ARG A 20 5.48 4.49 -12.57
N PHE A 21 5.30 3.38 -11.86
CA PHE A 21 6.38 2.42 -11.59
C PHE A 21 6.11 1.13 -12.35
N PRO A 22 7.15 0.50 -12.93
CA PRO A 22 7.00 -0.86 -13.44
C PRO A 22 6.57 -1.80 -12.33
N HIS A 23 5.76 -2.80 -12.67
CA HIS A 23 5.23 -3.73 -11.69
C HIS A 23 5.19 -5.14 -12.27
N ARG A 24 5.61 -6.11 -11.46
CA ARG A 24 5.69 -7.51 -11.88
C ARG A 24 4.31 -8.09 -12.23
N TRP A 25 3.28 -7.69 -11.49
CA TRP A 25 1.97 -8.33 -11.55
C TRP A 25 0.97 -7.61 -12.45
N THR A 26 1.29 -6.41 -12.92
CA THR A 26 0.41 -5.64 -13.79
C THR A 26 1.20 -5.09 -14.98
N ALA A 27 0.71 -5.35 -16.20
CA ALA A 27 1.42 -4.95 -17.41
C ALA A 27 1.61 -3.46 -17.55
N GLU A 28 0.64 -2.67 -17.05
CA GLU A 28 0.69 -1.20 -17.15
C GLU A 28 1.37 -0.53 -15.96
N GLY A 29 1.80 -1.31 -14.99
CA GLY A 29 2.48 -0.79 -13.81
C GLY A 29 1.55 -0.24 -12.75
N VAL A 30 2.14 0.40 -11.76
CA VAL A 30 1.43 1.03 -10.64
C VAL A 30 1.57 2.53 -10.72
N SER A 31 0.46 3.24 -10.57
CA SER A 31 0.45 4.70 -10.50
C SER A 31 0.54 5.13 -9.03
N VAL A 32 1.36 6.14 -8.77
CA VAL A 32 1.62 6.63 -7.42
C VAL A 32 1.28 8.10 -7.35
N GLY A 33 0.39 8.46 -6.42
CA GLY A 33 0.09 9.84 -6.07
C GLY A 33 0.67 10.15 -4.69
N ALA A 34 1.79 10.86 -4.65
CA ALA A 34 2.46 11.23 -3.41
C ALA A 34 3.40 12.40 -3.66
N GLU A 35 3.53 13.25 -2.66
CA GLU A 35 4.61 14.25 -2.66
C GLU A 35 5.91 13.58 -2.25
N PHE A 36 7.03 14.16 -2.63
CA PHE A 36 8.33 13.63 -2.25
C PHE A 36 8.81 14.28 -0.95
N THR A 37 8.43 13.68 0.17
CA THR A 37 8.97 13.98 1.50
C THR A 37 9.22 12.65 2.21
N GLY A 38 10.08 12.64 3.22
CA GLY A 38 10.31 11.43 4.00
C GLY A 38 9.03 10.87 4.60
N ALA A 39 8.17 11.73 5.10
CA ALA A 39 6.89 11.33 5.69
C ALA A 39 5.97 10.67 4.65
N HIS A 40 5.81 11.30 3.48
CA HIS A 40 5.01 10.69 2.41
C HIS A 40 5.59 9.36 1.96
N LEU A 41 6.92 9.28 1.82
CA LEU A 41 7.58 8.04 1.37
C LEU A 41 7.42 6.90 2.38
N LEU A 42 7.36 7.19 3.67
CA LEU A 42 7.08 6.17 4.67
C LEU A 42 5.68 5.58 4.46
N HIS A 43 4.68 6.43 4.26
CA HIS A 43 3.31 6.00 4.02
C HIS A 43 3.19 5.29 2.67
N LEU A 44 3.93 5.77 1.67
CA LEU A 44 3.99 5.13 0.35
C LEU A 44 4.58 3.72 0.44
N ALA A 45 5.60 3.52 1.26
CA ALA A 45 6.17 2.19 1.45
C ALA A 45 5.12 1.20 1.97
N ALA A 46 4.31 1.62 2.93
CA ALA A 46 3.24 0.78 3.45
C ALA A 46 2.16 0.51 2.38
N ALA A 47 1.67 1.55 1.72
CA ALA A 47 0.63 1.41 0.70
C ALA A 47 1.10 0.57 -0.49
N GLY A 48 2.31 0.80 -0.95
CA GLY A 48 2.88 0.08 -2.09
C GLY A 48 3.09 -1.40 -1.79
N CYS A 49 3.58 -1.72 -0.61
CA CYS A 49 3.76 -3.11 -0.19
C CYS A 49 2.41 -3.83 -0.13
N VAL A 50 1.39 -3.20 0.42
CA VAL A 50 0.06 -3.80 0.50
C VAL A 50 -0.49 -4.04 -0.92
N LEU A 51 -0.38 -3.08 -1.83
CA LEU A 51 -0.83 -3.26 -3.21
C LEU A 51 -0.08 -4.41 -3.89
N ASN A 52 1.24 -4.44 -3.79
CA ASN A 52 2.05 -5.49 -4.38
C ASN A 52 1.62 -6.86 -3.85
N ASP A 53 1.46 -6.97 -2.55
CA ASP A 53 1.14 -8.25 -1.90
C ASP A 53 -0.28 -8.71 -2.21
N LEU A 54 -1.22 -7.78 -2.44
CA LEU A 54 -2.55 -8.13 -2.89
C LEU A 54 -2.49 -8.90 -4.22
N TYR A 55 -1.71 -8.42 -5.18
CA TYR A 55 -1.55 -9.12 -6.45
C TYR A 55 -0.81 -10.44 -6.30
N ARG A 56 0.25 -10.45 -5.49
CA ARG A 56 1.02 -11.67 -5.25
C ARG A 56 0.16 -12.76 -4.60
N GLU A 57 -0.55 -12.42 -3.53
CA GLU A 57 -1.37 -13.39 -2.81
C GLU A 57 -2.60 -13.81 -3.61
N ALA A 58 -3.19 -12.89 -4.36
CA ALA A 58 -4.32 -13.20 -5.24
C ALA A 58 -3.96 -14.27 -6.27
N ALA A 59 -2.76 -14.20 -6.83
CA ALA A 59 -2.29 -15.22 -7.78
C ALA A 59 -2.25 -16.61 -7.13
N GLY A 60 -1.79 -16.70 -5.89
CA GLY A 60 -1.74 -17.95 -5.15
C GLY A 60 -3.11 -18.48 -4.72
N LEU A 61 -4.08 -17.60 -4.52
CA LEU A 61 -5.42 -17.97 -4.09
C LEU A 61 -6.41 -18.13 -5.24
N GLY A 62 -5.98 -17.91 -6.48
CA GLY A 62 -6.86 -17.95 -7.64
C GLY A 62 -7.90 -16.82 -7.66
N VAL A 63 -7.59 -15.69 -7.05
CA VAL A 63 -8.45 -14.52 -7.05
C VAL A 63 -8.04 -13.60 -8.18
N ARG A 64 -8.99 -13.22 -9.03
CA ARG A 64 -8.74 -12.26 -10.10
C ARG A 64 -8.90 -10.83 -9.58
N LEU A 65 -7.91 -9.98 -9.88
CA LEU A 65 -7.95 -8.56 -9.55
C LEU A 65 -7.92 -7.75 -10.86
N ASP A 66 -8.98 -7.02 -11.13
CA ASP A 66 -9.05 -6.11 -12.27
C ASP A 66 -8.51 -4.73 -11.91
N GLY A 67 -8.50 -4.39 -10.65
CA GLY A 67 -7.91 -3.16 -10.14
C GLY A 67 -7.76 -3.19 -8.64
N VAL A 68 -6.77 -2.43 -8.16
CA VAL A 68 -6.52 -2.24 -6.73
C VAL A 68 -6.16 -0.79 -6.48
N ARG A 69 -6.74 -0.23 -5.45
CA ARG A 69 -6.34 1.08 -4.91
C ARG A 69 -6.04 0.92 -3.43
N VAL A 70 -4.88 1.42 -3.02
CA VAL A 70 -4.53 1.49 -1.60
C VAL A 70 -4.21 2.93 -1.26
N THR A 71 -4.82 3.42 -0.19
CA THR A 71 -4.52 4.73 0.38
C THR A 71 -3.89 4.51 1.74
N ALA A 72 -2.92 5.34 2.08
CA ALA A 72 -2.33 5.33 3.41
C ALA A 72 -2.14 6.75 3.89
N SER A 73 -2.29 6.96 5.18
CA SER A 73 -2.08 8.26 5.80
C SER A 73 -1.64 8.11 7.24
N GLY A 74 -1.07 9.18 7.77
CA GLY A 74 -0.62 9.24 9.14
C GLY A 74 0.10 10.54 9.41
N GLY A 75 0.66 10.67 10.58
CA GLY A 75 1.33 11.89 10.99
C GLY A 75 2.44 11.62 11.98
N PHE A 76 2.98 12.70 12.51
CA PHE A 76 4.07 12.66 13.47
C PHE A 76 3.79 13.64 14.60
N ASP A 77 4.22 13.27 15.78
CA ASP A 77 4.24 14.16 16.92
C ASP A 77 5.34 15.21 16.70
N THR A 78 5.01 16.49 16.86
CA THR A 78 5.94 17.57 16.54
C THR A 78 7.03 17.79 17.60
N GLU A 79 6.90 17.17 18.76
CA GLU A 79 7.93 17.26 19.80
C GLU A 79 8.87 16.06 19.77
N SER A 80 8.33 14.86 19.74
CA SER A 80 9.11 13.63 19.77
C SER A 80 9.52 13.13 18.39
N TRP A 81 8.81 13.58 17.35
CA TRP A 81 8.95 13.09 15.98
C TRP A 81 8.60 11.62 15.83
N ALA A 82 7.94 11.05 16.82
CA ALA A 82 7.41 9.71 16.72
C ALA A 82 6.20 9.68 15.76
N SER A 83 6.04 8.58 15.05
CA SER A 83 4.84 8.39 14.24
C SER A 83 3.62 8.31 15.14
N THR A 84 2.55 8.99 14.75
CA THR A 84 1.25 8.89 15.44
C THR A 84 0.40 7.73 14.93
N GLY A 85 0.95 6.95 14.05
CA GLY A 85 0.30 5.78 13.46
C GLY A 85 0.10 5.94 11.96
N ILE A 86 -0.04 4.81 11.30
CA ILE A 86 -0.31 4.73 9.87
C ILE A 86 -1.57 3.90 9.68
N ALA A 87 -2.52 4.44 8.94
CA ALA A 87 -3.71 3.70 8.56
C ALA A 87 -3.73 3.52 7.06
N TYR A 88 -4.19 2.38 6.58
CA TYR A 88 -4.37 2.18 5.16
C TYR A 88 -5.74 1.60 4.87
N GLY A 89 -6.26 1.90 3.68
CA GLY A 89 -7.51 1.38 3.18
C GLY A 89 -7.32 0.76 1.81
N ILE A 90 -8.12 -0.24 1.50
CA ILE A 90 -8.03 -1.02 0.26
C ILE A 90 -9.36 -0.95 -0.48
N GLU A 91 -9.29 -0.73 -1.79
CA GLU A 91 -10.42 -0.91 -2.69
C GLU A 91 -10.01 -1.92 -3.75
N LEU A 92 -10.85 -2.92 -3.97
CA LEU A 92 -10.64 -3.95 -4.97
C LEU A 92 -11.70 -3.90 -6.05
N ASP A 93 -11.28 -4.02 -7.30
CA ASP A 93 -12.16 -4.30 -8.42
C ASP A 93 -11.92 -5.76 -8.82
N SER A 94 -12.84 -6.62 -8.45
CA SER A 94 -12.66 -8.07 -8.61
C SER A 94 -14.02 -8.75 -8.79
N PRO A 95 -14.10 -9.75 -9.67
CA PRO A 95 -15.31 -10.58 -9.78
C PRO A 95 -15.41 -11.64 -8.69
N ALA A 96 -14.41 -11.78 -7.83
CA ALA A 96 -14.43 -12.75 -6.74
C ALA A 96 -15.52 -12.41 -5.72
N SER A 97 -15.95 -13.39 -4.95
CA SER A 97 -16.96 -13.19 -3.91
C SER A 97 -16.43 -12.28 -2.80
N ALA A 98 -17.36 -11.68 -2.07
CA ALA A 98 -17.00 -10.85 -0.92
C ALA A 98 -16.16 -11.64 0.10
N GLU A 99 -16.46 -12.91 0.29
CA GLU A 99 -15.70 -13.78 1.20
C GLU A 99 -14.27 -14.00 0.71
N GLN A 100 -14.11 -14.25 -0.58
CA GLN A 100 -12.77 -14.42 -1.16
C GLN A 100 -11.95 -13.14 -1.08
N GLN A 101 -12.58 -12.00 -1.35
CA GLN A 101 -11.90 -10.71 -1.24
C GLN A 101 -11.49 -10.42 0.21
N ALA A 102 -12.37 -10.68 1.16
CA ALA A 102 -12.06 -10.49 2.58
C ALA A 102 -10.91 -11.41 3.04
N ALA A 103 -10.91 -12.66 2.59
CA ALA A 103 -9.84 -13.60 2.92
C ALA A 103 -8.49 -13.14 2.34
N LEU A 104 -8.50 -12.61 1.13
CA LEU A 104 -7.30 -12.05 0.50
C LEU A 104 -6.74 -10.88 1.31
N ILE A 105 -7.59 -9.94 1.66
CA ILE A 105 -7.18 -8.76 2.44
C ILE A 105 -6.61 -9.19 3.79
N GLU A 106 -7.25 -10.12 4.45
CA GLU A 106 -6.80 -10.62 5.74
C GLU A 106 -5.44 -11.31 5.64
N GLN A 107 -5.24 -12.11 4.58
CA GLN A 107 -3.96 -12.76 4.33
C GLN A 107 -2.84 -11.73 4.10
N VAL A 108 -3.12 -10.70 3.31
CA VAL A 108 -2.13 -9.64 3.05
C VAL A 108 -1.79 -8.88 4.32
N ASP A 109 -2.78 -8.58 5.15
CA ASP A 109 -2.53 -7.89 6.42
C ASP A 109 -1.60 -8.69 7.34
N ARG A 110 -1.65 -10.02 7.25
CA ARG A 110 -0.75 -10.88 8.04
C ARG A 110 0.66 -10.93 7.50
N VAL A 111 0.85 -10.90 6.17
CA VAL A 111 2.15 -11.21 5.55
C VAL A 111 2.89 -10.02 4.96
N ALA A 112 2.26 -8.85 4.82
CA ALA A 112 2.91 -7.69 4.22
C ALA A 112 4.13 -7.27 5.04
N GLU A 113 5.32 -7.42 4.47
CA GLU A 113 6.57 -7.26 5.19
C GLU A 113 6.84 -5.82 5.61
N ILE A 114 6.48 -4.83 4.79
CA ILE A 114 6.77 -3.43 5.15
C ILE A 114 5.91 -2.94 6.32
N PRO A 115 4.59 -3.13 6.34
CA PRO A 115 3.82 -2.82 7.53
C PRO A 115 4.33 -3.54 8.78
N ARG A 116 4.75 -4.80 8.65
CA ARG A 116 5.32 -5.54 9.77
C ARG A 116 6.63 -4.94 10.24
N ALA A 117 7.51 -4.58 9.30
CA ALA A 117 8.80 -3.94 9.62
C ALA A 117 8.59 -2.60 10.32
N ILE A 118 7.63 -1.82 9.88
CA ILE A 118 7.31 -0.54 10.51
C ILE A 118 6.79 -0.76 11.94
N ARG A 119 5.90 -1.72 12.14
CA ARG A 119 5.36 -2.04 13.48
C ARG A 119 6.47 -2.46 14.45
N ALA A 120 7.44 -3.21 13.97
CA ALA A 120 8.55 -3.69 14.79
C ALA A 120 9.63 -2.64 15.01
N GLY A 121 9.70 -1.64 14.14
CA GLY A 121 10.80 -0.70 14.09
C GLY A 121 12.08 -1.35 13.60
N ALA A 122 12.86 -0.64 12.83
CA ALA A 122 14.15 -1.12 12.32
C ALA A 122 15.25 -0.16 12.78
N PRO A 123 16.43 -0.68 13.15
CA PRO A 123 17.55 0.21 13.47
C PRO A 123 18.00 0.95 12.21
N VAL A 124 18.28 2.23 12.37
CA VAL A 124 18.77 3.06 11.27
C VAL A 124 20.13 3.63 11.69
N GLU A 125 21.15 3.36 10.90
CA GLU A 125 22.52 3.79 11.17
C GLU A 125 23.04 4.68 10.04
N ARG A 126 23.72 5.75 10.42
CA ARG A 126 24.48 6.54 9.47
C ARG A 126 25.89 5.97 9.35
N ARG A 127 26.31 5.68 8.14
CA ARG A 127 27.67 5.19 7.85
C ARG A 127 28.52 6.27 7.19
#